data_d943574f15b690ff298a844c701b7e70
#
_entry.id   d943574f15b690ff298a844c701b7e70
#
_cell.length_a   1.000
_cell.length_b   1.000
_cell.length_c   1.000
_cell.angle_alpha   90.00
_cell.angle_beta   90.00
_cell.angle_gamma   90.00
#
_symmetry.space_group_name_H-M   'P 1'
#
loop_
_entity.id
_entity.type
_entity.pdbx_description
1 polymer ?
#
loop_
_entity_poly.entity_id
_entity_poly.type
_entity_poly.pdbx_seq_one_letter_code
_entity_poly.pdbx_strand_id
1 'polypeptide(L)'
;MNHDAILAAKAVNYTNAGTVEFIVDPKGTYYFMEMNTRIQVEHGVTEMVTGTDLIIEQIRIAMGEPLSFSQHDVTPKGHAIECRINAEIPEKNFMPSPGVVKHLHLPAGNGVRVDTALYTGYRIPSEYDSMIAKVIVHAPDRNCLLYTSPSPRDRQKS
;
A
#
# COMPACT_ATOMS: atom_id res chain seq x y z
N MET A 1 -16.54 6.28 -10.38
CA MET A 1 -15.63 6.57 -9.25
C MET A 1 -14.35 7.28 -9.69
N ASN A 2 -13.46 6.70 -10.53
CA ASN A 2 -12.19 7.37 -10.88
C ASN A 2 -12.38 8.77 -11.46
N HIS A 3 -13.31 8.94 -12.39
CA HIS A 3 -13.65 10.25 -12.98
C HIS A 3 -14.09 11.26 -11.92
N ASP A 4 -14.94 10.84 -10.99
CA ASP A 4 -15.50 11.74 -9.97
C ASP A 4 -14.48 12.07 -8.89
N ALA A 5 -13.53 11.16 -8.60
CA ALA A 5 -12.39 11.47 -7.74
C ALA A 5 -11.51 12.58 -8.35
N ILE A 6 -11.26 12.53 -9.67
CA ILE A 6 -10.53 13.58 -10.39
C ILE A 6 -11.31 14.91 -10.35
N LEU A 7 -12.64 14.87 -10.55
CA LEU A 7 -13.48 16.07 -10.47
C LEU A 7 -13.45 16.68 -9.07
N ALA A 8 -13.55 15.85 -8.02
CA ALA A 8 -13.47 16.31 -6.63
C ALA A 8 -12.14 17.03 -6.34
N ALA A 9 -11.02 16.43 -6.72
CA ALA A 9 -9.71 17.03 -6.55
C ALA A 9 -9.56 18.36 -7.33
N LYS A 10 -10.05 18.42 -8.57
CA LYS A 10 -10.04 19.63 -9.39
C LYS A 10 -10.92 20.74 -8.83
N ALA A 11 -12.08 20.40 -8.26
CA ALA A 11 -13.02 21.38 -7.72
C ALA A 11 -12.42 22.19 -6.55
N VAL A 12 -11.46 21.64 -5.84
CA VAL A 12 -10.78 22.29 -4.71
C VAL A 12 -9.34 22.69 -5.05
N ASN A 13 -8.94 22.60 -6.34
CA ASN A 13 -7.57 22.86 -6.79
C ASN A 13 -6.53 22.10 -5.96
N TYR A 14 -6.82 20.83 -5.64
CA TYR A 14 -5.95 20.03 -4.80
C TYR A 14 -4.62 19.76 -5.49
N THR A 15 -3.54 19.93 -4.75
CA THR A 15 -2.19 19.58 -5.17
C THR A 15 -1.59 18.54 -4.23
N ASN A 16 -0.70 17.70 -4.73
CA ASN A 16 -0.06 16.62 -4.01
C ASN A 16 -0.84 15.29 -4.05
N ALA A 17 -0.34 14.26 -3.33
CA ALA A 17 -0.99 12.95 -3.26
C ALA A 17 -2.18 12.97 -2.32
N GLY A 18 -3.23 12.26 -2.69
CA GLY A 18 -4.42 12.10 -1.87
C GLY A 18 -5.25 10.92 -2.34
N THR A 19 -6.20 10.51 -1.52
CA THR A 19 -7.14 9.42 -1.81
C THR A 19 -8.56 9.89 -1.59
N VAL A 20 -9.42 9.65 -2.58
CA VAL A 20 -10.86 9.89 -2.46
C VAL A 20 -11.55 8.56 -2.19
N GLU A 21 -12.33 8.50 -1.13
CA GLU A 21 -13.03 7.31 -0.69
C GLU A 21 -14.53 7.39 -1.01
N PHE A 22 -15.09 6.27 -1.44
CA PHE A 22 -16.50 6.13 -1.79
C PHE A 22 -17.10 4.92 -1.09
N ILE A 23 -18.36 5.06 -0.64
CA ILE A 23 -19.18 3.93 -0.21
C ILE A 23 -19.99 3.45 -1.39
N VAL A 24 -20.04 2.14 -1.59
CA VAL A 24 -20.81 1.51 -2.67
C VAL A 24 -21.93 0.68 -2.06
N ASP A 25 -23.17 0.93 -2.47
CA ASP A 25 -24.33 0.15 -2.04
C ASP A 25 -24.41 -1.21 -2.77
N PRO A 26 -25.26 -2.15 -2.33
CA PRO A 26 -25.44 -3.44 -3.00
C PRO A 26 -25.96 -3.35 -4.45
N LYS A 27 -26.49 -2.21 -4.87
CA LYS A 27 -26.97 -1.97 -6.24
C LYS A 27 -25.89 -1.40 -7.14
N GLY A 28 -24.69 -1.13 -6.59
CA GLY A 28 -23.57 -0.54 -7.33
C GLY A 28 -23.58 0.99 -7.39
N THR A 29 -24.52 1.66 -6.71
CA THR A 29 -24.51 3.11 -6.57
C THR A 29 -23.43 3.50 -5.57
N TYR A 30 -22.63 4.54 -5.87
CA TYR A 30 -21.57 4.98 -5.00
C TYR A 30 -21.76 6.42 -4.54
N TYR A 31 -21.27 6.69 -3.35
CA TYR A 31 -21.40 7.97 -2.65
C TYR A 31 -20.02 8.39 -2.16
N PHE A 32 -19.69 9.68 -2.33
CA PHE A 32 -18.49 10.26 -1.75
C PHE A 32 -18.53 10.11 -0.22
N MET A 33 -17.45 9.62 0.36
CA MET A 33 -17.29 9.50 1.80
C MET A 33 -16.35 10.57 2.35
N GLU A 34 -15.09 10.52 1.94
CA GLU A 34 -14.07 11.48 2.38
C GLU A 34 -12.92 11.60 1.38
N MET A 35 -12.07 12.59 1.62
CA MET A 35 -10.79 12.72 0.95
C MET A 35 -9.67 12.80 1.97
N ASN A 36 -8.73 11.87 1.90
CA ASN A 36 -7.50 11.89 2.67
C ASN A 36 -6.45 12.72 1.93
N THR A 37 -6.13 13.90 2.44
CA THR A 37 -5.20 14.85 1.82
C THR A 37 -3.75 14.57 2.18
N ARG A 38 -3.32 13.34 2.05
CA ARG A 38 -1.99 12.81 2.37
C ARG A 38 -1.75 11.53 1.60
N ILE A 39 -0.48 11.10 1.55
CA ILE A 39 -0.16 9.73 1.14
C ILE A 39 -0.75 8.72 2.14
N GLN A 40 -1.22 7.59 1.66
CA GLN A 40 -1.71 6.50 2.51
C GLN A 40 -0.69 5.36 2.59
N VAL A 41 -0.85 4.51 3.60
CA VAL A 41 0.05 3.36 3.83
C VAL A 41 0.06 2.44 2.60
N GLU A 42 -1.10 2.22 2.01
CA GLU A 42 -1.35 1.32 0.87
C GLU A 42 -0.97 1.89 -0.51
N HIS A 43 -0.30 3.04 -0.58
CA HIS A 43 0.14 3.63 -1.86
C HIS A 43 0.98 2.67 -2.72
N GLY A 44 1.68 1.75 -2.09
CA GLY A 44 2.51 0.76 -2.78
C GLY A 44 1.75 -0.13 -3.75
N VAL A 45 0.47 -0.43 -3.48
CA VAL A 45 -0.39 -1.17 -4.42
C VAL A 45 -0.58 -0.37 -5.70
N THR A 46 -0.88 0.93 -5.59
CA THR A 46 -1.02 1.81 -6.75
C THR A 46 0.27 1.90 -7.54
N GLU A 47 1.41 2.07 -6.86
CA GLU A 47 2.72 2.13 -7.51
C GLU A 47 3.03 0.86 -8.31
N MET A 48 2.76 -0.31 -7.73
CA MET A 48 3.03 -1.59 -8.39
C MET A 48 2.18 -1.82 -9.63
N VAL A 49 0.92 -1.37 -9.65
CA VAL A 49 0.04 -1.56 -10.83
C VAL A 49 0.17 -0.46 -11.86
N THR A 50 0.65 0.73 -11.51
CA THR A 50 0.77 1.87 -12.43
C THR A 50 2.18 2.10 -12.93
N GLY A 51 3.19 1.62 -12.20
CA GLY A 51 4.61 1.90 -12.46
C GLY A 51 5.03 3.33 -12.12
N THR A 52 4.23 4.05 -11.33
CA THR A 52 4.54 5.40 -10.85
C THR A 52 5.13 5.34 -9.43
N ASP A 53 6.04 6.25 -9.11
CA ASP A 53 6.56 6.44 -7.75
C ASP A 53 5.91 7.67 -7.14
N LEU A 54 4.92 7.46 -6.27
CA LEU A 54 4.14 8.55 -5.68
C LEU A 54 4.97 9.40 -4.70
N ILE A 55 5.97 8.83 -4.07
CA ILE A 55 6.84 9.56 -3.14
C ILE A 55 7.76 10.50 -3.92
N ILE A 56 8.34 10.04 -5.02
CA ILE A 56 9.16 10.90 -5.90
C ILE A 56 8.29 12.02 -6.47
N GLU A 57 7.08 11.74 -6.91
CA GLU A 57 6.17 12.77 -7.42
C GLU A 57 5.80 13.80 -6.34
N GLN A 58 5.60 13.39 -5.09
CA GLN A 58 5.39 14.35 -3.99
C GLN A 58 6.59 15.28 -3.78
N ILE A 59 7.82 14.74 -3.88
CA ILE A 59 9.04 15.55 -3.77
C ILE A 59 9.13 16.55 -4.93
N ARG A 60 8.84 16.12 -6.16
CA ARG A 60 8.81 16.99 -7.35
C ARG A 60 7.80 18.11 -7.21
N ILE A 61 6.59 17.80 -6.78
CA ILE A 61 5.55 18.81 -6.53
C ILE A 61 6.03 19.82 -5.47
N ALA A 62 6.67 19.36 -4.40
CA ALA A 62 7.22 20.22 -3.37
C ALA A 62 8.35 21.13 -3.89
N MET A 63 9.08 20.70 -4.92
CA MET A 63 10.08 21.52 -5.65
C MET A 63 9.45 22.49 -6.64
N GLY A 64 8.13 22.47 -6.83
CA GLY A 64 7.40 23.29 -7.79
C GLY A 64 7.42 22.73 -9.22
N GLU A 65 7.83 21.48 -9.40
CA GLU A 65 7.82 20.81 -10.69
C GLU A 65 6.41 20.28 -11.03
N PRO A 66 6.05 20.21 -12.31
CA PRO A 66 4.85 19.52 -12.75
C PRO A 66 5.00 17.99 -12.57
N LEU A 67 3.87 17.26 -12.60
CA LEU A 67 3.89 15.79 -12.64
C LEU A 67 4.71 15.30 -13.84
N SER A 68 5.44 14.19 -13.63
CA SER A 68 6.26 13.57 -14.67
C SER A 68 5.45 12.83 -15.75
N PHE A 69 4.15 12.66 -15.53
CA PHE A 69 3.22 11.94 -16.41
C PHE A 69 1.87 12.66 -16.51
N SER A 70 1.12 12.34 -17.54
CA SER A 70 -0.27 12.78 -17.70
C SER A 70 -1.27 11.71 -17.26
N GLN A 71 -2.54 12.09 -17.07
CA GLN A 71 -3.60 11.14 -16.74
C GLN A 71 -3.74 10.00 -17.77
N HIS A 72 -3.41 10.26 -19.03
CA HIS A 72 -3.49 9.26 -20.12
C HIS A 72 -2.39 8.20 -20.03
N ASP A 73 -1.28 8.51 -19.38
CA ASP A 73 -0.14 7.59 -19.22
C ASP A 73 -0.40 6.57 -18.12
N VAL A 74 -1.36 6.86 -17.21
CA VAL A 74 -1.67 6.01 -16.06
C VAL A 74 -2.63 4.90 -16.48
N THR A 75 -2.09 3.73 -16.77
CA THR A 75 -2.87 2.53 -17.10
C THR A 75 -2.50 1.42 -16.11
N PRO A 76 -3.41 1.06 -15.17
CA PRO A 76 -3.15 -0.04 -14.24
C PRO A 76 -2.94 -1.36 -14.97
N LYS A 77 -1.89 -2.10 -14.60
CA LYS A 77 -1.54 -3.40 -15.18
C LYS A 77 -1.44 -4.45 -14.08
N GLY A 78 -2.06 -5.60 -14.28
CA GLY A 78 -2.02 -6.71 -13.35
C GLY A 78 -2.84 -6.48 -12.07
N HIS A 79 -2.45 -7.19 -11.03
CA HIS A 79 -3.03 -7.10 -9.70
C HIS A 79 -1.93 -6.99 -8.65
N ALA A 80 -2.17 -6.21 -7.60
CA ALA A 80 -1.29 -6.13 -6.44
C ALA A 80 -2.10 -6.30 -5.14
N ILE A 81 -1.46 -6.91 -4.15
CA ILE A 81 -1.98 -7.05 -2.79
C ILE A 81 -0.90 -6.61 -1.84
N GLU A 82 -1.26 -5.77 -0.88
CA GLU A 82 -0.41 -5.38 0.24
C GLU A 82 -0.84 -6.09 1.51
N CYS A 83 0.13 -6.65 2.22
CA CYS A 83 -0.04 -7.16 3.58
C CYS A 83 0.75 -6.27 4.53
N ARG A 84 0.08 -5.66 5.51
CA ARG A 84 0.73 -4.97 6.63
C ARG A 84 1.19 -6.01 7.64
N ILE A 85 2.45 -5.95 8.01
CA ILE A 85 3.05 -6.84 9.02
C ILE A 85 3.21 -6.04 10.30
N ASN A 86 2.53 -6.50 11.34
CA ASN A 86 2.51 -5.83 12.63
C ASN A 86 3.23 -6.67 13.70
N ALA A 87 3.96 -6.01 14.57
CA ALA A 87 4.55 -6.60 15.77
C ALA A 87 3.48 -6.69 16.86
N GLU A 88 2.64 -7.70 16.79
CA GLU A 88 1.49 -7.91 17.68
C GLU A 88 1.40 -9.37 18.11
N ILE A 89 0.70 -9.62 19.22
CA ILE A 89 0.42 -10.96 19.76
C ILE A 89 -1.06 -11.26 19.56
N PRO A 90 -1.45 -12.05 18.55
CA PRO A 90 -2.87 -12.36 18.26
C PRO A 90 -3.61 -12.98 19.46
N GLU A 91 -2.95 -13.89 20.21
CA GLU A 91 -3.53 -14.58 21.35
C GLU A 91 -3.81 -13.65 22.55
N LYS A 92 -3.25 -12.42 22.52
CA LYS A 92 -3.47 -11.37 23.51
C LYS A 92 -4.25 -10.18 22.92
N ASN A 93 -5.23 -10.49 22.09
CA ASN A 93 -6.08 -9.50 21.43
C ASN A 93 -5.25 -8.45 20.64
N PHE A 94 -4.27 -8.90 19.87
CA PHE A 94 -3.40 -8.07 19.04
C PHE A 94 -2.63 -6.98 19.82
N MET A 95 -2.26 -7.30 21.07
CA MET A 95 -1.46 -6.42 21.90
C MET A 95 -0.10 -6.17 21.21
N PRO A 96 0.37 -4.90 21.12
CA PRO A 96 1.68 -4.59 20.57
C PRO A 96 2.80 -5.36 21.25
N SER A 97 3.78 -5.82 20.47
CA SER A 97 4.92 -6.62 20.91
C SER A 97 6.23 -5.91 20.56
N PRO A 98 6.61 -4.86 21.29
CA PRO A 98 7.90 -4.21 21.11
C PRO A 98 9.04 -5.16 21.51
N GLY A 99 10.23 -4.94 20.98
CA GLY A 99 11.38 -5.77 21.30
C GLY A 99 12.50 -5.65 20.29
N VAL A 100 13.45 -6.58 20.36
CA VAL A 100 14.60 -6.62 19.46
C VAL A 100 14.43 -7.72 18.41
N VAL A 101 14.60 -7.38 17.16
CA VAL A 101 14.59 -8.32 16.02
C VAL A 101 15.84 -9.16 16.07
N LYS A 102 15.73 -10.40 16.54
CA LYS A 102 16.88 -11.33 16.68
C LYS A 102 17.36 -11.86 15.32
N HIS A 103 16.40 -12.20 14.46
CA HIS A 103 16.64 -12.71 13.11
C HIS A 103 15.62 -12.09 12.16
N LEU A 104 16.09 -11.70 10.98
CA LEU A 104 15.24 -11.17 9.92
C LEU A 104 15.53 -11.92 8.63
N HIS A 105 14.45 -12.41 8.01
CA HIS A 105 14.47 -12.92 6.64
C HIS A 105 13.31 -12.30 5.88
N LEU A 106 13.64 -11.49 4.89
CA LEU A 106 12.63 -10.82 4.07
C LEU A 106 12.26 -11.70 2.88
N PRO A 107 10.96 -11.82 2.55
CA PRO A 107 10.55 -12.49 1.33
C PRO A 107 11.10 -11.74 0.12
N ALA A 108 11.51 -12.48 -0.89
CA ALA A 108 12.05 -11.94 -2.14
C ALA A 108 11.55 -12.76 -3.32
N GLY A 109 11.58 -12.17 -4.50
CA GLY A 109 11.20 -12.83 -5.74
C GLY A 109 10.64 -11.84 -6.75
N ASN A 110 10.35 -12.33 -7.94
CA ASN A 110 9.76 -11.51 -8.99
C ASN A 110 8.37 -11.03 -8.56
N GLY A 111 8.13 -9.72 -8.63
CA GLY A 111 6.86 -9.12 -8.22
C GLY A 111 6.67 -9.00 -6.71
N VAL A 112 7.70 -9.24 -5.88
CA VAL A 112 7.65 -9.04 -4.43
C VAL A 112 8.43 -7.78 -4.06
N ARG A 113 7.76 -6.86 -3.37
CA ARG A 113 8.35 -5.66 -2.77
C ARG A 113 8.13 -5.68 -1.27
N VAL A 114 9.15 -5.32 -0.52
CA VAL A 114 9.06 -5.18 0.94
C VAL A 114 9.52 -3.78 1.33
N ASP A 115 8.61 -3.01 1.93
CA ASP A 115 8.92 -1.71 2.50
C ASP A 115 9.05 -1.87 4.01
N THR A 116 10.25 -1.70 4.53
CA THR A 116 10.54 -1.87 5.96
C THR A 116 11.80 -1.11 6.38
N ALA A 117 11.83 -0.72 7.65
CA ALA A 117 13.04 -0.20 8.31
C ALA A 117 13.75 -1.28 9.14
N LEU A 118 13.26 -2.52 9.15
CA LEU A 118 13.81 -3.59 9.97
C LEU A 118 15.18 -4.07 9.47
N TYR A 119 16.03 -4.39 10.44
CA TYR A 119 17.26 -5.16 10.25
C TYR A 119 17.51 -6.01 11.50
N THR A 120 18.38 -7.01 11.41
CA THR A 120 18.78 -7.81 12.59
C THR A 120 19.39 -6.92 13.65
N GLY A 121 18.85 -6.93 14.85
CA GLY A 121 19.24 -6.04 15.95
C GLY A 121 18.38 -4.77 16.08
N TYR A 122 17.49 -4.48 15.12
CA TYR A 122 16.57 -3.35 15.24
C TYR A 122 15.68 -3.48 16.47
N ARG A 123 15.54 -2.38 17.23
CA ARG A 123 14.59 -2.31 18.36
C ARG A 123 13.28 -1.70 17.89
N ILE A 124 12.22 -2.50 17.91
CA ILE A 124 10.85 -2.03 17.64
C ILE A 124 10.43 -1.15 18.81
N PRO A 125 10.17 0.16 18.57
CA PRO A 125 9.78 1.08 19.62
C PRO A 125 8.35 0.79 20.11
N SER A 126 8.08 1.15 21.37
CA SER A 126 6.75 1.04 21.98
C SER A 126 5.89 2.29 21.77
N GLU A 127 6.51 3.38 21.33
CA GLU A 127 5.93 4.72 21.25
C GLU A 127 5.22 4.99 19.92
N TYR A 128 5.37 4.09 18.95
CA TYR A 128 4.80 4.19 17.62
C TYR A 128 3.85 3.02 17.32
N ASP A 129 3.20 3.10 16.16
CA ASP A 129 2.38 2.01 15.63
C ASP A 129 3.17 0.69 15.55
N SER A 130 2.46 -0.43 15.70
CA SER A 130 3.03 -1.78 15.65
C SER A 130 3.46 -2.22 14.26
N MET A 131 3.11 -1.48 13.20
CA MET A 131 3.44 -1.83 11.82
C MET A 131 4.95 -1.76 11.58
N ILE A 132 5.54 -2.90 11.20
CA ILE A 132 6.99 -3.06 11.01
C ILE A 132 7.41 -3.30 9.57
N ALA A 133 6.49 -3.71 8.72
CA ALA A 133 6.74 -3.88 7.29
C ALA A 133 5.44 -3.86 6.48
N LYS A 134 5.58 -3.60 5.18
CA LYS A 134 4.57 -3.87 4.16
C LYS A 134 5.16 -4.86 3.17
N VAL A 135 4.46 -5.94 2.91
CA VAL A 135 4.81 -6.89 1.85
C VAL A 135 3.80 -6.71 0.73
N ILE A 136 4.27 -6.31 -0.43
CA ILE A 136 3.44 -6.04 -1.59
C ILE A 136 3.79 -7.05 -2.68
N VAL A 137 2.79 -7.74 -3.19
CA VAL A 137 2.96 -8.72 -4.26
C VAL A 137 2.20 -8.25 -5.50
N HIS A 138 2.82 -8.35 -6.66
CA HIS A 138 2.24 -8.00 -7.95
C HIS A 138 2.38 -9.16 -8.93
N ALA A 139 1.33 -9.41 -9.71
CA ALA A 139 1.34 -10.40 -10.78
C ALA A 139 0.44 -9.94 -11.95
N PRO A 140 0.55 -10.55 -13.14
CA PRO A 140 -0.27 -10.19 -14.30
C PRO A 140 -1.78 -10.33 -14.06
N ASP A 141 -2.18 -11.27 -13.23
CA ASP A 141 -3.57 -11.47 -12.84
C ASP A 141 -3.69 -11.95 -11.38
N ARG A 142 -4.92 -11.95 -10.86
CA ARG A 142 -5.19 -12.30 -9.45
C ARG A 142 -4.86 -13.78 -9.14
N ASN A 143 -5.07 -14.70 -10.07
CA ASN A 143 -4.80 -16.12 -9.83
C ASN A 143 -3.30 -16.37 -9.69
N CYS A 144 -2.51 -15.79 -10.61
CA CYS A 144 -1.05 -15.84 -10.55
C CYS A 144 -0.54 -15.19 -9.25
N LEU A 145 -1.11 -14.05 -8.84
CA LEU A 145 -0.75 -13.37 -7.61
C LEU A 145 -1.02 -14.26 -6.38
N LEU A 146 -2.19 -14.89 -6.29
CA LEU A 146 -2.54 -15.76 -5.16
C LEU A 146 -1.67 -17.01 -5.09
N TYR A 147 -1.22 -17.52 -6.23
CA TYR A 147 -0.28 -18.65 -6.30
C TYR A 147 1.12 -18.26 -5.82
N THR A 148 1.60 -17.08 -6.19
CA THR A 148 2.95 -16.59 -5.84
C THR A 148 3.01 -15.95 -4.46
N SER A 149 1.87 -15.54 -3.91
CA SER A 149 1.80 -14.93 -2.57
C SER A 149 1.97 -16.00 -1.49
N PRO A 150 3.07 -16.00 -0.72
CA PRO A 150 3.26 -16.98 0.34
C PRO A 150 2.17 -16.83 1.40
N SER A 151 1.32 -17.84 1.52
CA SER A 151 0.25 -17.90 2.53
C SER A 151 0.56 -18.93 3.61
N PRO A 152 0.30 -18.62 4.89
CA PRO A 152 0.42 -19.62 5.97
C PRO A 152 -0.45 -20.87 5.74
N ARG A 153 -1.52 -20.79 4.95
CA ARG A 153 -2.38 -21.92 4.59
C ARG A 153 -1.68 -22.94 3.69
N ASP A 154 -0.66 -22.54 2.95
CA ASP A 154 0.06 -23.45 2.04
C ASP A 154 0.95 -24.42 2.80
N ARG A 155 1.34 -24.09 4.05
CA ARG A 155 2.11 -24.96 4.94
C ARG A 155 1.28 -26.08 5.59
N GLN A 156 -0.04 -26.01 5.54
CA GLN A 156 -0.92 -27.03 6.15
C GLN A 156 -1.28 -28.17 5.19
N LYS A 157 -0.82 -28.13 3.95
CA LYS A 157 -1.10 -29.15 2.93
C LYS A 157 0.08 -30.04 2.60
N SER A 158 1.19 -29.94 3.31
CA SER A 158 2.36 -30.80 3.17
C SER A 158 2.49 -31.78 4.33
#